data_160b5ca2fc6831b06dd31de61883e975
#
_entry.id   160b5ca2fc6831b06dd31de61883e975
#
_cell.length_a   1.000
_cell.length_b   1.000
_cell.length_c   1.000
_cell.angle_alpha   90.00
_cell.angle_beta   90.00
_cell.angle_gamma   90.00
#
_symmetry.space_group_name_H-M   'P 1'
#
loop_
_entity.id
_entity.type
_entity.pdbx_description
1 polymer ?
#
loop_
_entity_poly.entity_id
_entity_poly.type
_entity_poly.pdbx_seq_one_letter_code
_entity_poly.pdbx_strand_id
1 'polypeptide(L)'
;MAYRVLSLVGMALALLVTAGPAAAQDGGESCQDVYYAAIGDAVENCVGLQAGTICLGSGAGAIEMASGQVVDAPGGSAALSAVASVRAGEGDGDAWSLAIARLADNLRSETFATLILIGPARLDAAEGGSPSAPAFTLSHDAEPAPCADLALPGLLVQSPARGLTLLTVNGVDVAVNGTAVIRAPDEDTLVVSAISRETILSQSGTVVFAGYSARLAPGAAPEVAPYEPASVAHLPVEVLPTIEVIPLPGNALVTEQVNLHLRPNPSSYTNVIVRAGVPVNALGRNTGGDWLHIRTYEGEIGWVPAAALEVNIAGDMPVYDQAPARPGRPFGPVQARGVTTPEMSNARSGPGEVYEIVARVPFNTDVGIYARSPDGQWLMIETPDGTRAWISANLVSITTPGYNLEELPFSPDFPG
;
A
#
# COMPACT_ATOMS: atom_id res chain seq x y z
N MET A 1 -19.03 -86.94 -26.72
CA MET A 1 -18.15 -86.01 -26.10
C MET A 1 -17.75 -85.01 -27.15
N ALA A 2 -18.35 -83.89 -27.17
CA ALA A 2 -18.09 -82.84 -28.16
C ALA A 2 -17.71 -81.53 -27.42
N TYR A 3 -16.50 -81.13 -27.62
CA TYR A 3 -15.99 -79.84 -27.12
C TYR A 3 -16.37 -78.71 -28.08
N ARG A 4 -17.12 -77.74 -27.58
CA ARG A 4 -17.40 -76.49 -28.30
C ARG A 4 -16.31 -75.46 -27.91
N VAL A 5 -15.59 -74.99 -28.91
CA VAL A 5 -14.67 -73.88 -28.82
C VAL A 5 -15.48 -72.57 -28.99
N LEU A 6 -15.42 -71.69 -28.02
CA LEU A 6 -16.01 -70.36 -28.08
C LEU A 6 -14.94 -69.37 -28.53
N SER A 7 -15.13 -68.81 -29.72
CA SER A 7 -14.26 -67.69 -30.22
C SER A 7 -14.74 -66.37 -29.63
N LEU A 8 -13.88 -65.68 -28.88
CA LEU A 8 -14.06 -64.32 -28.45
C LEU A 8 -13.52 -63.38 -29.53
N VAL A 9 -14.40 -62.64 -30.18
CA VAL A 9 -14.05 -61.54 -31.07
C VAL A 9 -13.86 -60.30 -30.20
N GLY A 10 -12.63 -59.88 -30.06
CA GLY A 10 -12.28 -58.62 -29.39
C GLY A 10 -12.52 -57.45 -30.34
N MET A 11 -13.47 -56.58 -29.97
CA MET A 11 -13.78 -55.36 -30.67
C MET A 11 -12.86 -54.22 -30.09
N ALA A 12 -11.80 -53.88 -30.81
CA ALA A 12 -10.93 -52.76 -30.47
C ALA A 12 -11.66 -51.47 -30.84
N LEU A 13 -12.07 -50.70 -29.81
CA LEU A 13 -12.63 -49.36 -29.98
C LEU A 13 -11.47 -48.37 -30.09
N ALA A 14 -11.14 -47.92 -31.30
CA ALA A 14 -10.20 -46.87 -31.56
C ALA A 14 -10.82 -45.50 -31.16
N LEU A 15 -10.40 -44.92 -30.03
CA LEU A 15 -10.69 -43.55 -29.68
C LEU A 15 -9.86 -42.63 -30.58
N LEU A 16 -10.50 -42.08 -31.60
CA LEU A 16 -9.98 -40.94 -32.35
C LEU A 16 -10.06 -39.69 -31.43
N VAL A 17 -8.96 -39.38 -30.78
CA VAL A 17 -8.75 -38.07 -30.17
C VAL A 17 -8.53 -37.09 -31.31
N THR A 18 -9.55 -36.36 -31.71
CA THR A 18 -9.39 -35.18 -32.55
C THR A 18 -8.73 -34.10 -31.70
N ALA A 19 -7.41 -33.91 -31.89
CA ALA A 19 -6.76 -32.71 -31.44
C ALA A 19 -7.42 -31.52 -32.13
N GLY A 20 -8.31 -30.83 -31.41
CA GLY A 20 -8.78 -29.51 -31.85
C GLY A 20 -7.56 -28.60 -32.06
N PRO A 21 -7.63 -27.65 -33.01
CA PRO A 21 -6.55 -26.66 -33.14
C PRO A 21 -6.40 -26.02 -31.79
N ALA A 22 -5.20 -26.08 -31.21
CA ALA A 22 -4.79 -25.23 -30.12
C ALA A 22 -5.04 -23.82 -30.64
N ALA A 23 -6.02 -23.11 -30.03
CA ALA A 23 -6.14 -21.70 -30.24
C ALA A 23 -4.75 -21.12 -29.90
N ALA A 24 -4.09 -20.56 -30.91
CA ALA A 24 -2.94 -19.72 -30.69
C ALA A 24 -3.42 -18.66 -29.69
N GLN A 25 -2.91 -18.67 -28.48
CA GLN A 25 -3.00 -17.53 -27.62
C GLN A 25 -2.23 -16.46 -28.39
N ASP A 26 -2.96 -15.50 -28.94
CA ASP A 26 -2.38 -14.26 -29.40
C ASP A 26 -1.55 -13.77 -28.21
N GLY A 27 -0.23 -13.62 -28.42
CA GLY A 27 0.73 -13.19 -27.40
C GLY A 27 0.60 -11.70 -27.11
N GLY A 28 -0.62 -11.25 -26.78
CA GLY A 28 -0.88 -9.95 -26.21
C GLY A 28 -0.37 -9.96 -24.77
N GLU A 29 0.34 -8.92 -24.38
CA GLU A 29 0.75 -8.70 -22.99
C GLU A 29 -0.50 -8.74 -22.10
N SER A 30 -0.37 -9.40 -20.93
CA SER A 30 -1.49 -9.40 -19.98
C SER A 30 -1.64 -8.01 -19.41
N CYS A 31 -2.86 -7.63 -19.01
CA CYS A 31 -3.10 -6.34 -18.33
C CYS A 31 -2.18 -6.13 -17.13
N GLN A 32 -1.82 -7.20 -16.46
CA GLN A 32 -0.90 -7.16 -15.34
C GLN A 32 0.54 -6.82 -15.77
N ASP A 33 1.00 -7.34 -16.90
CA ASP A 33 2.34 -7.05 -17.43
C ASP A 33 2.42 -5.57 -17.87
N VAL A 34 1.39 -5.06 -18.56
CA VAL A 34 1.29 -3.65 -18.94
C VAL A 34 1.31 -2.73 -17.73
N TYR A 35 0.59 -3.10 -16.67
CA TYR A 35 0.56 -2.34 -15.42
C TYR A 35 1.94 -2.27 -14.74
N TYR A 36 2.61 -3.41 -14.57
CA TYR A 36 3.94 -3.43 -13.94
C TYR A 36 5.00 -2.75 -14.81
N ALA A 37 4.90 -2.86 -16.13
CA ALA A 37 5.78 -2.12 -17.04
C ALA A 37 5.59 -0.60 -16.84
N ALA A 38 4.35 -0.12 -16.78
CA ALA A 38 4.06 1.29 -16.55
C ALA A 38 4.60 1.82 -15.23
N ILE A 39 4.56 1.02 -14.15
CA ILE A 39 5.18 1.35 -12.86
C ILE A 39 6.70 1.44 -12.99
N GLY A 40 7.33 0.45 -13.62
CA GLY A 40 8.78 0.44 -13.87
C GLY A 40 9.24 1.66 -14.63
N ASP A 41 8.58 1.95 -15.74
CA ASP A 41 8.85 3.13 -16.57
C ASP A 41 8.70 4.44 -15.78
N ALA A 42 7.64 4.55 -14.96
CA ALA A 42 7.39 5.75 -14.18
C ALA A 42 8.50 5.99 -13.12
N VAL A 43 9.01 4.93 -12.52
CA VAL A 43 10.14 5.00 -11.58
C VAL A 43 11.42 5.44 -12.30
N GLU A 44 11.70 4.88 -13.48
CA GLU A 44 12.91 5.21 -14.24
C GLU A 44 12.86 6.62 -14.84
N ASN A 45 11.74 6.98 -15.47
CA ASN A 45 11.58 8.24 -16.19
C ASN A 45 11.48 9.46 -15.27
N CYS A 46 10.95 9.30 -14.05
CA CYS A 46 10.74 10.41 -13.12
C CYS A 46 11.72 10.40 -11.93
N VAL A 47 12.83 9.63 -12.04
CA VAL A 47 13.87 9.62 -11.02
C VAL A 47 14.43 11.03 -10.79
N GLY A 48 14.62 11.41 -9.52
CA GLY A 48 15.18 12.71 -9.16
C GLY A 48 14.26 13.91 -9.40
N LEU A 49 12.95 13.68 -9.62
CA LEU A 49 11.96 14.75 -9.78
C LEU A 49 12.05 15.75 -8.62
N GLN A 50 12.13 17.04 -8.96
CA GLN A 50 12.28 18.12 -7.97
C GLN A 50 10.92 18.55 -7.41
N ALA A 51 10.92 19.11 -6.21
CA ALA A 51 9.72 19.76 -5.66
C ALA A 51 9.24 20.90 -6.56
N GLY A 52 7.94 21.04 -6.73
CA GLY A 52 7.32 22.02 -7.62
C GLY A 52 7.30 21.61 -9.09
N THR A 53 7.59 20.35 -9.42
CA THR A 53 7.58 19.85 -10.80
C THR A 53 6.65 18.66 -10.97
N ILE A 54 6.27 18.41 -12.23
CA ILE A 54 5.52 17.23 -12.68
C ILE A 54 6.25 16.56 -13.83
N CYS A 55 6.12 15.25 -13.94
CA CYS A 55 6.76 14.39 -14.93
C CYS A 55 5.76 13.38 -15.48
N LEU A 56 5.79 13.12 -16.79
CA LEU A 56 5.10 11.98 -17.41
C LEU A 56 5.91 10.70 -17.11
N GLY A 57 5.34 9.83 -16.31
CA GLY A 57 6.03 8.62 -15.88
C GLY A 57 6.04 7.54 -16.91
N SER A 58 4.89 7.22 -17.50
CA SER A 58 4.75 6.10 -18.44
C SER A 58 3.57 6.29 -19.35
N GLY A 59 3.57 5.55 -20.47
CA GLY A 59 2.45 5.45 -21.40
C GLY A 59 2.16 6.74 -22.16
N ALA A 60 0.98 6.79 -22.78
CA ALA A 60 0.48 7.98 -23.44
C ALA A 60 -0.03 9.00 -22.43
N GLY A 61 0.36 10.25 -22.59
CA GLY A 61 -0.07 11.34 -21.73
C GLY A 61 0.42 12.68 -22.25
N ALA A 62 -0.05 13.76 -21.65
CA ALA A 62 0.40 15.11 -22.01
C ALA A 62 0.35 16.04 -20.80
N ILE A 63 1.33 16.93 -20.71
CA ILE A 63 1.33 18.09 -19.84
C ILE A 63 1.14 19.32 -20.72
N GLU A 64 0.00 19.98 -20.61
CA GLU A 64 -0.31 21.21 -21.31
C GLU A 64 0.04 22.40 -20.43
N MET A 65 0.89 23.27 -20.93
CA MET A 65 1.30 24.48 -20.23
C MET A 65 0.31 25.63 -20.49
N ALA A 66 0.18 26.54 -19.55
CA ALA A 66 -0.60 27.75 -19.73
C ALA A 66 -0.12 28.62 -20.93
N SER A 67 1.11 28.44 -21.40
CA SER A 67 1.66 29.04 -22.60
C SER A 67 1.19 28.40 -23.91
N GLY A 68 0.48 27.26 -23.84
CA GLY A 68 0.10 26.44 -25.00
C GLY A 68 1.18 25.44 -25.43
N GLN A 69 2.32 25.40 -24.77
CA GLN A 69 3.32 24.35 -25.01
C GLN A 69 2.83 23.01 -24.43
N VAL A 70 3.10 21.92 -25.14
CA VAL A 70 2.75 20.56 -24.74
C VAL A 70 4.03 19.76 -24.57
N VAL A 71 4.07 18.96 -23.48
CA VAL A 71 5.07 17.94 -23.21
C VAL A 71 4.35 16.59 -23.22
N ASP A 72 4.69 15.71 -24.16
CA ASP A 72 3.99 14.45 -24.43
C ASP A 72 4.89 13.20 -24.46
N ALA A 73 6.18 13.38 -24.17
CA ALA A 73 7.11 12.26 -24.11
C ALA A 73 7.28 11.75 -22.67
N PRO A 74 7.35 10.42 -22.43
CA PRO A 74 7.74 9.85 -21.15
C PRO A 74 9.06 10.44 -20.64
N GLY A 75 9.15 10.74 -19.35
CA GLY A 75 10.28 11.47 -18.76
C GLY A 75 10.23 12.99 -18.96
N GLY A 76 9.35 13.48 -19.83
CA GLY A 76 9.12 14.91 -20.00
C GLY A 76 8.57 15.54 -18.73
N SER A 77 9.09 16.71 -18.38
CA SER A 77 8.73 17.38 -17.11
C SER A 77 8.48 18.86 -17.29
N ALA A 78 7.69 19.44 -16.38
CA ALA A 78 7.35 20.85 -16.33
C ALA A 78 7.24 21.37 -14.91
N ALA A 79 7.40 22.70 -14.74
CA ALA A 79 7.10 23.34 -13.47
C ALA A 79 5.59 23.35 -13.23
N LEU A 80 5.12 22.87 -12.07
CA LEU A 80 3.69 22.81 -11.73
C LEU A 80 2.98 24.17 -11.86
N SER A 81 3.66 25.25 -11.53
CA SER A 81 3.11 26.61 -11.63
C SER A 81 2.81 27.08 -13.06
N ALA A 82 3.35 26.38 -14.07
CA ALA A 82 3.14 26.70 -15.48
C ALA A 82 2.16 25.74 -16.16
N VAL A 83 1.69 24.73 -15.47
CA VAL A 83 0.79 23.68 -16.00
C VAL A 83 -0.65 24.16 -15.99
N ALA A 84 -1.32 24.04 -17.14
CA ALA A 84 -2.76 24.26 -17.27
C ALA A 84 -3.53 22.94 -17.10
N SER A 85 -3.05 21.84 -17.69
CA SER A 85 -3.64 20.54 -17.53
C SER A 85 -2.62 19.41 -17.64
N VAL A 86 -2.98 18.27 -17.06
CA VAL A 86 -2.24 17.01 -17.19
C VAL A 86 -3.22 15.92 -17.58
N ARG A 87 -2.88 15.18 -18.60
CA ARG A 87 -3.62 13.98 -18.99
C ARG A 87 -2.71 12.77 -18.88
N ALA A 88 -3.16 11.76 -18.17
CA ALA A 88 -2.56 10.44 -18.12
C ALA A 88 -3.46 9.46 -18.88
N GLY A 89 -2.93 8.80 -19.92
CA GLY A 89 -3.66 7.90 -20.82
C GLY A 89 -4.37 8.64 -21.98
N GLU A 90 -4.56 7.91 -23.07
CA GLU A 90 -5.45 8.27 -24.17
C GLU A 90 -6.52 7.18 -24.26
N GLY A 91 -7.77 7.55 -24.58
CA GLY A 91 -8.90 6.66 -24.60
C GLY A 91 -8.84 5.53 -25.64
N ASP A 92 -7.85 5.54 -26.53
CA ASP A 92 -7.70 4.59 -27.63
C ASP A 92 -6.63 3.50 -27.38
N GLY A 93 -5.99 3.46 -26.20
CA GLY A 93 -4.78 2.67 -26.05
C GLY A 93 -4.82 1.64 -24.94
N ASP A 94 -4.19 0.50 -25.21
CA ASP A 94 -3.87 -0.55 -24.24
C ASP A 94 -2.85 -0.10 -23.18
N ALA A 95 -2.44 1.17 -23.18
CA ALA A 95 -1.36 1.68 -22.35
C ALA A 95 -1.89 2.32 -21.07
N TRP A 96 -1.53 1.72 -19.97
CA TRP A 96 -1.63 2.31 -18.64
C TRP A 96 -0.64 3.47 -18.51
N SER A 97 -1.06 4.57 -17.93
CA SER A 97 -0.25 5.78 -17.88
C SER A 97 -0.24 6.40 -16.49
N LEU A 98 0.92 6.91 -16.12
CA LEU A 98 1.15 7.58 -14.84
C LEU A 98 1.81 8.94 -15.07
N ALA A 99 1.33 9.96 -14.37
CA ALA A 99 2.05 11.23 -14.23
C ALA A 99 2.33 11.49 -12.76
N ILE A 100 3.54 11.93 -12.44
CA ILE A 100 4.01 12.10 -11.06
C ILE A 100 4.32 13.58 -10.82
N ALA A 101 3.73 14.17 -9.79
CA ALA A 101 4.03 15.51 -9.36
C ALA A 101 4.54 15.55 -7.93
N ARG A 102 5.44 16.52 -7.65
CA ARG A 102 5.92 16.79 -6.30
C ARG A 102 5.54 18.20 -5.90
N LEU A 103 4.61 18.31 -4.95
CA LEU A 103 4.24 19.60 -4.38
C LEU A 103 5.27 20.02 -3.35
N ALA A 104 5.78 21.23 -3.45
CA ALA A 104 6.68 21.79 -2.46
C ALA A 104 5.93 22.05 -1.15
N ASP A 105 6.50 21.62 -0.03
CA ASP A 105 6.05 22.05 1.28
C ASP A 105 6.61 23.45 1.57
N ASN A 106 5.73 24.41 1.86
CA ASN A 106 6.13 25.80 2.14
C ASN A 106 6.93 25.95 3.44
N LEU A 107 6.93 24.97 4.30
CA LEU A 107 7.58 25.03 5.61
C LEU A 107 9.00 24.46 5.58
N ARG A 108 9.30 23.59 4.62
CA ARG A 108 10.61 22.93 4.51
C ARG A 108 10.92 22.61 3.04
N SER A 109 12.00 23.15 2.54
CA SER A 109 12.45 22.95 1.15
C SER A 109 12.82 21.49 0.79
N GLU A 110 12.97 20.63 1.77
CA GLU A 110 13.37 19.23 1.59
C GLU A 110 12.19 18.26 1.69
N THR A 111 11.00 18.74 2.07
CA THR A 111 9.80 17.90 2.16
C THR A 111 8.83 18.27 1.05
N PHE A 112 8.22 17.27 0.46
CA PHE A 112 7.21 17.42 -0.59
C PHE A 112 6.12 16.38 -0.43
N ALA A 113 4.93 16.72 -0.91
CA ALA A 113 3.89 15.73 -1.16
C ALA A 113 4.07 15.16 -2.56
N THR A 114 3.74 13.89 -2.73
CA THR A 114 3.73 13.22 -4.03
C THR A 114 2.30 13.02 -4.49
N LEU A 115 2.01 13.44 -5.71
CA LEU A 115 0.76 13.19 -6.40
C LEU A 115 1.04 12.28 -7.59
N ILE A 116 0.23 11.25 -7.77
CA ILE A 116 0.31 10.35 -8.92
C ILE A 116 -1.05 10.35 -9.60
N LEU A 117 -1.12 10.90 -10.80
CA LEU A 117 -2.29 10.80 -11.64
C LEU A 117 -2.26 9.44 -12.33
N ILE A 118 -3.30 8.66 -12.12
CA ILE A 118 -3.49 7.31 -12.64
C ILE A 118 -4.48 7.38 -13.78
N GLY A 119 -4.06 7.04 -14.98
CA GLY A 119 -4.90 7.13 -16.18
C GLY A 119 -5.80 5.92 -16.44
N PRO A 120 -6.81 6.10 -17.34
CA PRO A 120 -7.10 7.33 -18.08
C PRO A 120 -7.77 8.40 -17.21
N ALA A 121 -7.07 9.49 -16.95
CA ALA A 121 -7.57 10.61 -16.14
C ALA A 121 -6.95 11.93 -16.59
N ARG A 122 -7.67 13.01 -16.30
CA ARG A 122 -7.25 14.38 -16.55
C ARG A 122 -7.32 15.20 -15.27
N LEU A 123 -6.30 16.03 -15.06
CA LEU A 123 -6.20 16.96 -13.95
C LEU A 123 -5.99 18.36 -14.52
N ASP A 124 -7.00 19.21 -14.47
CA ASP A 124 -6.94 20.59 -14.89
C ASP A 124 -6.67 21.50 -13.70
N ALA A 125 -5.81 22.50 -13.89
CA ALA A 125 -5.61 23.52 -12.88
C ALA A 125 -6.90 24.35 -12.71
N ALA A 126 -7.37 24.52 -11.49
CA ALA A 126 -8.56 25.29 -11.17
C ALA A 126 -8.20 26.62 -10.50
N GLU A 127 -9.11 27.60 -10.59
CA GLU A 127 -8.95 28.89 -9.92
C GLU A 127 -9.03 28.77 -8.39
N GLY A 128 -8.41 29.68 -7.67
CA GLY A 128 -8.46 29.77 -6.21
C GLY A 128 -7.39 28.96 -5.48
N GLY A 129 -6.59 28.17 -6.19
CA GLY A 129 -5.45 27.45 -5.63
C GLY A 129 -4.26 28.35 -5.30
N SER A 130 -3.39 27.86 -4.43
CA SER A 130 -2.08 28.45 -4.13
C SER A 130 -0.99 27.38 -4.32
N PRO A 131 0.29 27.75 -4.45
CA PRO A 131 1.36 26.76 -4.58
C PRO A 131 1.43 25.73 -3.44
N SER A 132 0.90 26.06 -2.26
CA SER A 132 0.85 25.19 -1.07
C SER A 132 -0.48 24.47 -0.89
N ALA A 133 -1.52 24.90 -1.58
CA ALA A 133 -2.85 24.29 -1.58
C ALA A 133 -3.43 24.45 -3.00
N PRO A 134 -2.93 23.66 -3.97
CA PRO A 134 -3.36 23.76 -5.34
C PRO A 134 -4.82 23.32 -5.49
N ALA A 135 -5.51 23.92 -6.44
CA ALA A 135 -6.87 23.56 -6.83
C ALA A 135 -6.86 22.90 -8.20
N PHE A 136 -7.62 21.79 -8.31
CA PHE A 136 -7.70 20.97 -9.51
C PHE A 136 -9.14 20.58 -9.82
N THR A 137 -9.42 20.38 -11.09
CA THR A 137 -10.57 19.60 -11.55
C THR A 137 -10.06 18.25 -12.02
N LEU A 138 -10.48 17.19 -11.36
CA LEU A 138 -10.20 15.80 -11.73
C LEU A 138 -11.37 15.27 -12.54
N SER A 139 -11.07 14.72 -13.71
CA SER A 139 -12.03 14.02 -14.56
C SER A 139 -11.41 12.76 -15.13
N HIS A 140 -12.21 11.84 -15.62
CA HIS A 140 -11.76 10.67 -16.37
C HIS A 140 -12.63 10.50 -17.61
N ASP A 141 -12.10 9.85 -18.62
CA ASP A 141 -12.86 9.51 -19.80
C ASP A 141 -13.92 8.46 -19.47
N ALA A 142 -15.13 8.64 -20.04
CA ALA A 142 -16.27 7.76 -19.72
C ALA A 142 -16.15 6.35 -20.31
N GLU A 143 -15.19 6.10 -21.20
CA GLU A 143 -14.95 4.77 -21.75
C GLU A 143 -14.11 3.94 -20.78
N PRO A 144 -14.53 2.68 -20.52
CA PRO A 144 -13.73 1.79 -19.69
C PRO A 144 -12.38 1.56 -20.35
N ALA A 145 -11.31 1.89 -19.64
CA ALA A 145 -9.97 1.56 -20.10
C ALA A 145 -9.85 0.04 -20.31
N PRO A 146 -9.12 -0.40 -21.34
CA PRO A 146 -8.63 -1.76 -21.38
C PRO A 146 -7.95 -2.03 -20.04
N CYS A 147 -8.21 -3.17 -19.43
CA CYS A 147 -7.67 -3.47 -18.10
C CYS A 147 -8.32 -2.68 -16.92
N ALA A 148 -9.57 -2.28 -17.04
CA ALA A 148 -10.33 -1.62 -15.96
C ALA A 148 -10.37 -2.41 -14.64
N ASP A 149 -10.08 -3.72 -14.70
CA ASP A 149 -10.01 -4.60 -13.53
C ASP A 149 -8.73 -4.41 -12.69
N LEU A 150 -7.73 -3.66 -13.20
CA LEU A 150 -6.48 -3.43 -12.48
C LEU A 150 -6.59 -2.19 -11.58
N ALA A 151 -6.25 -1.03 -12.05
CA ALA A 151 -6.35 0.15 -11.21
C ALA A 151 -7.31 1.15 -11.83
N LEU A 152 -8.25 1.59 -11.01
CA LEU A 152 -9.20 2.61 -11.41
C LEU A 152 -8.51 3.97 -11.55
N PRO A 153 -8.91 4.78 -12.54
CA PRO A 153 -8.40 6.14 -12.72
C PRO A 153 -8.56 7.00 -11.48
N GLY A 154 -7.62 7.91 -11.23
CA GLY A 154 -7.71 8.81 -10.10
C GLY A 154 -6.39 9.49 -9.74
N LEU A 155 -6.42 10.18 -8.62
CA LEU A 155 -5.28 10.91 -8.06
C LEU A 155 -4.87 10.26 -6.73
N LEU A 156 -3.71 9.60 -6.70
CA LEU A 156 -3.09 9.11 -5.47
C LEU A 156 -2.21 10.21 -4.88
N VAL A 157 -2.41 10.51 -3.61
CA VAL A 157 -1.72 11.58 -2.88
C VAL A 157 -1.03 10.99 -1.68
N GLN A 158 0.28 11.23 -1.54
CA GLN A 158 1.02 10.92 -0.30
C GLN A 158 1.60 12.21 0.28
N SER A 159 1.25 12.48 1.51
CA SER A 159 1.78 13.61 2.28
C SER A 159 3.20 13.33 2.77
N PRO A 160 3.99 14.38 3.07
CA PRO A 160 5.24 14.21 3.79
C PRO A 160 5.03 13.48 5.13
N ALA A 161 6.02 12.73 5.59
CA ALA A 161 5.94 11.91 6.81
C ALA A 161 5.49 12.67 8.06
N ARG A 162 5.70 13.99 8.10
CA ARG A 162 5.31 14.89 9.20
C ARG A 162 4.63 16.15 8.69
N GLY A 163 3.59 15.99 7.89
CA GLY A 163 2.88 17.14 7.33
C GLY A 163 1.53 16.75 6.75
N LEU A 164 0.73 17.77 6.49
CA LEU A 164 -0.53 17.66 5.78
C LEU A 164 -0.35 18.18 4.37
N THR A 165 -0.97 17.51 3.40
CA THR A 165 -1.11 18.04 2.06
C THR A 165 -2.52 18.62 1.92
N LEU A 166 -2.57 19.91 1.63
CA LEU A 166 -3.82 20.61 1.38
C LEU A 166 -4.02 20.73 -0.13
N LEU A 167 -5.18 20.33 -0.62
CA LEU A 167 -5.57 20.49 -2.02
C LEU A 167 -7.09 20.66 -2.12
N THR A 168 -7.51 21.32 -3.20
CA THR A 168 -8.92 21.38 -3.57
C THR A 168 -9.13 20.55 -4.83
N VAL A 169 -10.02 19.57 -4.80
CA VAL A 169 -10.35 18.72 -5.96
C VAL A 169 -11.85 18.82 -6.21
N ASN A 170 -12.24 19.21 -7.43
CA ASN A 170 -13.63 19.41 -7.83
C ASN A 170 -14.41 20.30 -6.83
N GLY A 171 -13.74 21.35 -6.31
CA GLY A 171 -14.31 22.28 -5.34
C GLY A 171 -14.38 21.76 -3.90
N VAL A 172 -13.85 20.57 -3.62
CA VAL A 172 -13.78 19.99 -2.27
C VAL A 172 -12.39 20.19 -1.68
N ASP A 173 -12.31 20.82 -0.51
CA ASP A 173 -11.06 21.01 0.22
C ASP A 173 -10.70 19.75 1.01
N VAL A 174 -9.56 19.16 0.64
CA VAL A 174 -9.06 17.89 1.17
C VAL A 174 -7.72 18.13 1.87
N ALA A 175 -7.63 17.72 3.13
CA ALA A 175 -6.39 17.70 3.88
C ALA A 175 -5.95 16.24 4.09
N VAL A 176 -4.92 15.82 3.38
CA VAL A 176 -4.40 14.45 3.46
C VAL A 176 -3.29 14.39 4.51
N ASN A 177 -3.45 13.50 5.50
CA ASN A 177 -2.41 13.09 6.43
C ASN A 177 -2.07 11.62 6.16
N GLY A 178 -0.92 11.34 5.59
CA GLY A 178 -0.59 10.01 5.09
C GLY A 178 -0.88 9.86 3.60
N THR A 179 -1.58 8.81 3.19
CA THR A 179 -1.87 8.50 1.79
C THR A 179 -3.36 8.37 1.54
N ALA A 180 -3.83 8.98 0.47
CA ALA A 180 -5.23 8.89 0.03
C ALA A 180 -5.32 8.75 -1.49
N VAL A 181 -6.38 8.12 -1.98
CA VAL A 181 -6.74 8.14 -3.40
C VAL A 181 -8.05 8.88 -3.58
N ILE A 182 -8.08 9.78 -4.56
CA ILE A 182 -9.22 10.63 -4.90
C ILE A 182 -9.67 10.25 -6.30
N ARG A 183 -10.97 10.00 -6.48
CA ARG A 183 -11.58 9.63 -7.75
C ARG A 183 -12.82 10.45 -8.03
N ALA A 184 -13.07 10.68 -9.30
CA ALA A 184 -14.29 11.30 -9.80
C ALA A 184 -14.99 10.29 -10.73
N PRO A 185 -15.74 9.31 -10.19
CA PRO A 185 -16.37 8.26 -11.00
C PRO A 185 -17.40 8.80 -11.99
N ASP A 186 -17.90 9.99 -11.78
CA ASP A 186 -18.77 10.75 -12.64
C ASP A 186 -18.55 12.26 -12.40
N GLU A 187 -19.19 13.12 -13.20
CA GLU A 187 -19.01 14.59 -13.14
C GLU A 187 -19.41 15.20 -11.77
N ASP A 188 -20.33 14.56 -11.08
CA ASP A 188 -20.97 15.09 -9.87
C ASP A 188 -20.47 14.40 -8.59
N THR A 189 -19.73 13.30 -8.69
CA THR A 189 -19.32 12.51 -7.54
C THR A 189 -17.83 12.58 -7.33
N LEU A 190 -17.40 12.84 -6.10
CA LEU A 190 -16.02 12.66 -5.66
C LEU A 190 -15.96 11.56 -4.62
N VAL A 191 -15.00 10.65 -4.75
CA VAL A 191 -14.73 9.59 -3.76
C VAL A 191 -13.32 9.79 -3.24
N VAL A 192 -13.20 9.93 -1.92
CA VAL A 192 -11.93 10.10 -1.22
C VAL A 192 -11.71 8.89 -0.32
N SER A 193 -10.72 8.06 -0.63
CA SER A 193 -10.38 6.85 0.14
C SER A 193 -9.06 7.04 0.87
N ALA A 194 -9.04 6.87 2.18
CA ALA A 194 -7.82 6.95 2.97
C ALA A 194 -7.12 5.58 2.99
N ILE A 195 -5.85 5.57 2.59
CA ILE A 195 -4.99 4.38 2.55
C ILE A 195 -4.15 4.28 3.82
N SER A 196 -3.61 5.40 4.29
CA SER A 196 -2.94 5.43 5.59
C SER A 196 -3.32 6.68 6.35
N ARG A 197 -3.33 6.59 7.67
CA ARG A 197 -3.74 7.62 8.61
C ARG A 197 -5.16 8.14 8.34
N GLU A 198 -5.34 9.46 8.24
CA GLU A 198 -6.64 10.09 8.03
C GLU A 198 -6.60 11.15 6.92
N THR A 199 -7.73 11.36 6.32
CA THR A 199 -7.98 12.45 5.38
C THR A 199 -9.17 13.26 5.88
N ILE A 200 -9.05 14.57 5.89
CA ILE A 200 -10.08 15.49 6.40
C ILE A 200 -10.70 16.26 5.24
N LEU A 201 -12.02 16.22 5.14
CA LEU A 201 -12.80 17.04 4.23
C LEU A 201 -13.10 18.35 4.96
N SER A 202 -12.33 19.40 4.66
CA SER A 202 -12.26 20.61 5.50
C SER A 202 -13.60 21.36 5.61
N GLN A 203 -14.41 21.37 4.55
CA GLN A 203 -15.69 22.07 4.52
C GLN A 203 -16.74 21.45 5.45
N SER A 204 -16.75 20.12 5.59
CA SER A 204 -17.69 19.40 6.45
C SER A 204 -17.09 19.02 7.82
N GLY A 205 -15.77 19.08 7.96
CA GLY A 205 -15.04 18.53 9.11
C GLY A 205 -15.06 17.00 9.16
N THR A 206 -15.48 16.32 8.09
CA THR A 206 -15.55 14.86 8.04
C THR A 206 -14.15 14.27 7.99
N VAL A 207 -13.88 13.32 8.87
CA VAL A 207 -12.62 12.58 8.92
C VAL A 207 -12.82 11.21 8.28
N VAL A 208 -11.97 10.89 7.30
CA VAL A 208 -11.92 9.59 6.62
C VAL A 208 -10.66 8.88 7.10
N PHE A 209 -10.82 7.81 7.83
CA PHE A 209 -9.69 7.02 8.34
C PHE A 209 -9.25 5.95 7.34
N ALA A 210 -8.02 5.49 7.47
CA ALA A 210 -7.48 4.39 6.67
C ALA A 210 -8.43 3.17 6.67
N GLY A 211 -8.73 2.64 5.48
CA GLY A 211 -9.72 1.57 5.30
C GLY A 211 -11.13 2.05 4.99
N TYR A 212 -11.35 3.36 4.91
CA TYR A 212 -12.64 3.98 4.62
C TYR A 212 -12.58 4.90 3.40
N SER A 213 -13.75 5.11 2.82
CA SER A 213 -13.98 6.11 1.77
C SER A 213 -15.10 7.05 2.18
N ALA A 214 -14.98 8.31 1.79
CA ALA A 214 -16.09 9.25 1.76
C ALA A 214 -16.57 9.44 0.33
N ARG A 215 -17.88 9.25 0.11
CA ARG A 215 -18.55 9.60 -1.14
C ARG A 215 -19.21 10.97 -0.97
N LEU A 216 -18.88 11.87 -1.88
CA LEU A 216 -19.40 13.23 -1.89
C LEU A 216 -20.23 13.42 -3.16
N ALA A 217 -21.46 13.92 -2.99
CA ALA A 217 -22.33 14.33 -4.09
C ALA A 217 -22.78 15.79 -3.84
N PRO A 218 -23.14 16.56 -4.89
CA PRO A 218 -23.54 17.95 -4.77
C PRO A 218 -24.68 18.14 -3.77
N GLY A 219 -24.49 19.02 -2.80
CA GLY A 219 -25.51 19.36 -1.81
C GLY A 219 -25.84 18.30 -0.76
N ALA A 220 -25.14 17.16 -0.77
CA ALA A 220 -25.28 16.10 0.24
C ALA A 220 -24.14 16.15 1.26
N ALA A 221 -24.41 15.65 2.47
CA ALA A 221 -23.35 15.41 3.44
C ALA A 221 -22.46 14.23 2.96
N PRO A 222 -21.14 14.25 3.25
CA PRO A 222 -20.27 13.15 2.92
C PRO A 222 -20.76 11.83 3.56
N GLU A 223 -20.87 10.77 2.76
CA GLU A 223 -21.19 9.44 3.23
C GLU A 223 -19.89 8.65 3.44
N VAL A 224 -19.58 8.30 4.69
CA VAL A 224 -18.37 7.55 5.05
C VAL A 224 -18.72 6.10 5.26
N ALA A 225 -18.03 5.22 4.53
CA ALA A 225 -18.19 3.77 4.64
C ALA A 225 -16.82 3.06 4.44
N PRO A 226 -16.66 1.80 4.87
CA PRO A 226 -15.52 1.00 4.45
C PRO A 226 -15.41 1.01 2.92
N TYR A 227 -14.20 1.16 2.40
CA TYR A 227 -14.04 1.20 0.96
C TYR A 227 -14.20 -0.20 0.33
N GLU A 228 -14.62 -0.22 -0.92
CA GLU A 228 -14.65 -1.45 -1.71
C GLU A 228 -13.21 -1.89 -2.03
N PRO A 229 -12.81 -3.15 -1.76
CA PRO A 229 -11.44 -3.62 -2.02
C PRO A 229 -10.97 -3.38 -3.46
N ALA A 230 -11.85 -3.55 -4.44
CA ALA A 230 -11.53 -3.31 -5.84
C ALA A 230 -11.19 -1.84 -6.12
N SER A 231 -11.73 -0.90 -5.34
CA SER A 231 -11.47 0.53 -5.54
C SER A 231 -10.06 0.96 -5.16
N VAL A 232 -9.33 0.15 -4.40
CA VAL A 232 -7.96 0.43 -3.96
C VAL A 232 -6.98 -0.66 -4.40
N ALA A 233 -7.48 -1.68 -5.13
CA ALA A 233 -6.63 -2.70 -5.71
C ALA A 233 -5.66 -2.07 -6.72
N HIS A 234 -4.46 -2.62 -6.78
CA HIS A 234 -3.45 -2.23 -7.77
C HIS A 234 -3.11 -0.72 -7.81
N LEU A 235 -3.21 -0.02 -6.65
CA LEU A 235 -2.65 1.32 -6.57
C LEU A 235 -1.12 1.26 -6.75
N PRO A 236 -0.50 2.18 -7.53
CA PRO A 236 0.93 2.20 -7.79
C PRO A 236 1.72 2.71 -6.56
N VAL A 237 1.58 1.98 -5.44
CA VAL A 237 2.21 2.35 -4.16
C VAL A 237 3.73 2.24 -4.19
N GLU A 238 4.28 1.47 -5.12
CA GLU A 238 5.71 1.29 -5.35
C GLU A 238 6.38 2.57 -5.89
N VAL A 239 5.60 3.47 -6.50
CA VAL A 239 6.09 4.76 -7.00
C VAL A 239 6.13 5.83 -5.90
N LEU A 240 5.49 5.57 -4.77
CA LEU A 240 5.46 6.48 -3.63
C LEU A 240 6.83 6.56 -2.92
N PRO A 241 7.24 7.73 -2.42
CA PRO A 241 8.46 7.89 -1.61
C PRO A 241 8.49 7.00 -0.37
N THR A 242 7.34 6.75 0.23
CA THR A 242 7.17 5.80 1.34
C THR A 242 6.24 4.70 0.86
N ILE A 243 6.71 3.46 0.92
CA ILE A 243 5.89 2.30 0.56
C ILE A 243 4.72 2.20 1.54
N GLU A 244 3.53 2.10 0.98
CA GLU A 244 2.29 1.96 1.74
C GLU A 244 1.75 0.54 1.67
N VAL A 245 1.20 0.08 2.78
CA VAL A 245 0.42 -1.15 2.82
C VAL A 245 -1.05 -0.77 2.76
N ILE A 246 -1.73 -1.21 1.71
CA ILE A 246 -3.17 -0.99 1.57
C ILE A 246 -3.89 -1.77 2.69
N PRO A 247 -4.57 -1.11 3.64
CA PRO A 247 -5.24 -1.79 4.72
C PRO A 247 -6.45 -2.58 4.20
N LEU A 248 -6.96 -3.49 5.02
CA LEU A 248 -8.27 -4.06 4.77
C LEU A 248 -9.36 -2.97 4.91
N PRO A 249 -10.53 -3.12 4.27
CA PRO A 249 -11.68 -2.26 4.55
C PRO A 249 -11.96 -2.20 6.05
N GLY A 250 -12.33 -1.03 6.56
CA GLY A 250 -12.64 -0.84 7.97
C GLY A 250 -13.77 -1.77 8.42
N ASN A 251 -13.55 -2.52 9.48
CA ASN A 251 -14.47 -3.57 9.91
C ASN A 251 -14.78 -3.55 11.42
N ALA A 252 -14.22 -2.61 12.16
CA ALA A 252 -14.47 -2.46 13.57
C ALA A 252 -14.37 -1.00 14.03
N LEU A 253 -15.15 -0.67 15.06
CA LEU A 253 -15.16 0.64 15.71
C LEU A 253 -14.85 0.49 17.20
N VAL A 254 -13.95 1.30 17.72
CA VAL A 254 -13.65 1.36 19.16
C VAL A 254 -14.78 2.08 19.87
N THR A 255 -15.45 1.41 20.81
CA THR A 255 -16.59 1.98 21.57
C THR A 255 -16.17 2.67 22.85
N GLU A 256 -15.06 2.26 23.44
CA GLU A 256 -14.46 2.89 24.62
C GLU A 256 -12.94 2.96 24.49
N GLN A 257 -12.32 3.95 25.14
CA GLN A 257 -10.87 4.12 25.08
C GLN A 257 -10.16 2.90 25.70
N VAL A 258 -9.22 2.31 24.93
CA VAL A 258 -8.46 1.13 25.35
C VAL A 258 -6.97 1.29 25.11
N ASN A 259 -6.17 0.55 25.87
CA ASN A 259 -4.76 0.36 25.57
C ASN A 259 -4.59 -0.77 24.56
N LEU A 260 -3.65 -0.62 23.64
CA LEU A 260 -3.21 -1.70 22.78
C LEU A 260 -2.30 -2.63 23.57
N HIS A 261 -2.49 -3.93 23.45
CA HIS A 261 -1.74 -4.95 24.18
C HIS A 261 -0.90 -5.80 23.22
N LEU A 262 0.30 -6.20 23.65
CA LEU A 262 1.16 -7.10 22.86
C LEU A 262 0.62 -8.53 22.79
N ARG A 263 -0.14 -8.94 23.83
CA ARG A 263 -0.74 -10.27 23.96
C ARG A 263 -2.19 -10.13 24.43
N PRO A 264 -3.04 -11.14 24.23
CA PRO A 264 -4.42 -11.12 24.71
C PRO A 264 -4.51 -11.32 26.23
N ASN A 265 -3.91 -10.40 26.98
CA ASN A 265 -4.00 -10.34 28.43
C ASN A 265 -3.80 -8.91 28.95
N PRO A 266 -4.42 -8.56 30.11
CA PRO A 266 -4.42 -7.20 30.65
C PRO A 266 -3.04 -6.68 31.07
N SER A 267 -2.06 -7.56 31.30
CA SER A 267 -0.74 -7.21 31.83
C SER A 267 0.27 -6.83 30.73
N SER A 268 -0.09 -6.98 29.46
CA SER A 268 0.81 -6.82 28.32
C SER A 268 0.59 -5.54 27.51
N TYR A 269 0.08 -4.47 28.14
CA TYR A 269 -0.23 -3.21 27.45
C TYR A 269 1.02 -2.52 26.86
N THR A 270 0.78 -1.72 25.81
CA THR A 270 1.77 -0.84 25.19
C THR A 270 1.54 0.60 25.63
N ASN A 271 2.30 1.53 25.07
CA ASN A 271 2.07 2.97 25.22
C ASN A 271 0.97 3.51 24.28
N VAL A 272 0.46 2.65 23.38
CA VAL A 272 -0.52 3.05 22.38
C VAL A 272 -1.91 3.01 22.99
N ILE A 273 -2.60 4.14 22.91
CA ILE A 273 -3.99 4.31 23.37
C ILE A 273 -4.88 4.50 22.15
N VAL A 274 -5.87 3.64 21.99
CA VAL A 274 -6.88 3.76 20.96
C VAL A 274 -8.14 4.40 21.55
N ARG A 275 -8.56 5.52 20.99
CA ARG A 275 -9.68 6.31 21.51
C ARG A 275 -11.02 5.76 21.04
N ALA A 276 -12.07 6.01 21.83
CA ALA A 276 -13.45 5.76 21.40
C ALA A 276 -13.81 6.55 20.14
N GLY A 277 -14.62 5.96 19.27
CA GLY A 277 -15.03 6.54 17.99
C GLY A 277 -14.00 6.39 16.88
N VAL A 278 -12.86 5.74 17.14
CA VAL A 278 -11.83 5.52 16.13
C VAL A 278 -12.04 4.16 15.46
N PRO A 279 -12.10 4.10 14.13
CA PRO A 279 -12.16 2.84 13.42
C PRO A 279 -10.80 2.12 13.44
N VAL A 280 -10.87 0.79 13.44
CA VAL A 280 -9.70 -0.09 13.39
C VAL A 280 -9.99 -1.29 12.49
N ASN A 281 -8.95 -2.00 12.08
CA ASN A 281 -9.12 -3.29 11.41
C ASN A 281 -9.00 -4.43 12.43
N ALA A 282 -10.05 -5.19 12.63
CA ALA A 282 -9.99 -6.45 13.35
C ALA A 282 -9.43 -7.53 12.42
N LEU A 283 -8.28 -8.09 12.80
CA LEU A 283 -7.51 -9.06 12.02
C LEU A 283 -7.80 -10.49 12.46
N GLY A 284 -8.18 -10.69 13.72
CA GLY A 284 -8.43 -12.00 14.30
C GLY A 284 -8.86 -11.91 15.77
N ARG A 285 -9.15 -13.06 16.38
CA ARG A 285 -9.53 -13.17 17.79
C ARG A 285 -8.73 -14.25 18.49
N ASN A 286 -8.65 -14.19 19.81
CA ASN A 286 -8.14 -15.32 20.60
C ASN A 286 -9.16 -16.47 20.68
N THR A 287 -8.75 -17.63 21.15
CA THR A 287 -9.60 -18.81 21.31
C THR A 287 -10.79 -18.53 22.20
N GLY A 288 -10.62 -17.73 23.24
CA GLY A 288 -11.71 -17.35 24.16
C GLY A 288 -12.71 -16.37 23.55
N GLY A 289 -12.34 -15.65 22.50
CA GLY A 289 -13.17 -14.63 21.87
C GLY A 289 -13.31 -13.34 22.68
N ASP A 290 -12.59 -13.21 23.78
CA ASP A 290 -12.60 -12.04 24.66
C ASP A 290 -11.55 -10.99 24.31
N TRP A 291 -10.64 -11.30 23.38
CA TRP A 291 -9.63 -10.41 22.80
C TRP A 291 -9.66 -10.42 21.28
N LEU A 292 -9.50 -9.23 20.70
CA LEU A 292 -9.35 -9.04 19.27
C LEU A 292 -7.96 -8.52 18.94
N HIS A 293 -7.35 -9.09 17.91
CA HIS A 293 -6.12 -8.60 17.30
C HIS A 293 -6.50 -7.55 16.27
N ILE A 294 -6.00 -6.34 16.42
CA ILE A 294 -6.39 -5.21 15.59
C ILE A 294 -5.18 -4.54 14.96
N ARG A 295 -5.43 -3.80 13.88
CA ARG A 295 -4.54 -2.79 13.34
C ARG A 295 -5.22 -1.43 13.45
N THR A 296 -4.51 -0.45 14.01
CA THR A 296 -4.98 0.94 14.07
C THR A 296 -4.81 1.63 12.72
N TYR A 297 -5.48 2.77 12.53
CA TYR A 297 -5.31 3.58 11.30
C TYR A 297 -3.89 4.16 11.14
N GLU A 298 -3.12 4.23 12.22
CA GLU A 298 -1.70 4.61 12.22
C GLU A 298 -0.76 3.45 11.85
N GLY A 299 -1.31 2.21 11.74
CA GLY A 299 -0.55 1.02 11.39
C GLY A 299 -0.09 0.17 12.58
N GLU A 300 -0.34 0.62 13.81
CA GLU A 300 0.00 -0.13 15.03
C GLU A 300 -0.83 -1.40 15.14
N ILE A 301 -0.18 -2.50 15.51
CA ILE A 301 -0.82 -3.82 15.61
C ILE A 301 -0.74 -4.33 17.05
N GLY A 302 -1.85 -4.88 17.55
CA GLY A 302 -1.90 -5.46 18.88
C GLY A 302 -3.28 -5.99 19.25
N TRP A 303 -3.45 -6.30 20.52
CA TRP A 303 -4.65 -6.88 21.08
C TRP A 303 -5.43 -5.88 21.91
N VAL A 304 -6.75 -5.91 21.80
CA VAL A 304 -7.67 -5.15 22.65
C VAL A 304 -8.80 -6.04 23.15
N PRO A 305 -9.43 -5.73 24.32
CA PRO A 305 -10.61 -6.45 24.76
C PRO A 305 -11.73 -6.39 23.72
N ALA A 306 -12.34 -7.53 23.40
CA ALA A 306 -13.41 -7.59 22.41
C ALA A 306 -14.63 -6.73 22.78
N ALA A 307 -14.89 -6.59 24.08
CA ALA A 307 -15.98 -5.78 24.61
C ALA A 307 -15.85 -4.28 24.28
N ALA A 308 -14.63 -3.81 23.97
CA ALA A 308 -14.37 -2.41 23.63
C ALA A 308 -14.53 -2.11 22.13
N LEU A 309 -14.97 -3.08 21.34
CA LEU A 309 -15.13 -2.96 19.89
C LEU A 309 -16.55 -3.35 19.46
N GLU A 310 -17.10 -2.54 18.57
CA GLU A 310 -18.19 -2.95 17.69
C GLU A 310 -17.59 -3.46 16.39
N VAL A 311 -17.84 -4.75 16.07
CA VAL A 311 -17.23 -5.44 14.94
C VAL A 311 -18.28 -5.76 13.90
N ASN A 312 -18.03 -5.34 12.65
CA ASN A 312 -18.88 -5.63 11.51
C ASN A 312 -18.06 -6.45 10.48
N ILE A 313 -18.04 -7.77 10.68
CA ILE A 313 -17.31 -8.68 9.79
C ILE A 313 -18.29 -9.69 9.21
N ALA A 314 -18.30 -9.80 7.87
CA ALA A 314 -18.98 -10.86 7.17
C ALA A 314 -18.10 -12.12 7.16
N GLY A 315 -18.38 -13.08 8.03
CA GLY A 315 -17.68 -14.36 8.09
C GLY A 315 -16.93 -14.63 9.37
N ASP A 316 -16.25 -15.78 9.43
CA ASP A 316 -15.49 -16.20 10.60
C ASP A 316 -14.13 -15.50 10.65
N MET A 317 -13.85 -14.85 11.78
CA MET A 317 -12.57 -14.22 12.04
C MET A 317 -11.51 -15.28 12.38
N PRO A 318 -10.27 -15.17 11.87
CA PRO A 318 -9.17 -16.05 12.26
C PRO A 318 -8.99 -16.12 13.78
N VAL A 319 -8.74 -17.34 14.29
CA VAL A 319 -8.54 -17.58 15.72
C VAL A 319 -7.07 -17.87 15.99
N TYR A 320 -6.46 -17.13 16.89
CA TYR A 320 -5.10 -17.38 17.37
C TYR A 320 -4.86 -16.71 18.74
N ASP A 321 -4.14 -17.38 19.61
CA ASP A 321 -3.88 -16.91 20.99
C ASP A 321 -2.68 -15.97 21.11
N GLN A 322 -1.84 -15.98 20.12
CA GLN A 322 -0.71 -15.07 19.95
C GLN A 322 -0.77 -14.59 18.52
N ALA A 323 -0.16 -13.43 18.22
CA ALA A 323 0.12 -13.11 16.81
C ALA A 323 0.67 -14.40 16.20
N PRO A 324 0.08 -14.93 15.12
CA PRO A 324 0.38 -16.28 14.67
C PRO A 324 1.88 -16.44 14.67
N ALA A 325 2.37 -17.43 15.43
CA ALA A 325 3.75 -17.88 15.29
C ALA A 325 3.84 -18.20 13.81
N ARG A 326 4.51 -17.35 13.05
CA ARG A 326 4.59 -17.52 11.62
C ARG A 326 5.07 -18.92 11.37
N PRO A 327 4.38 -19.72 10.56
CA PRO A 327 4.94 -20.97 10.10
C PRO A 327 6.30 -20.58 9.58
N GLY A 328 7.36 -21.17 10.17
CA GLY A 328 8.72 -20.87 9.82
C GLY A 328 8.89 -21.09 8.33
N ARG A 329 8.64 -20.06 7.53
CA ARG A 329 9.17 -20.06 6.18
C ARG A 329 10.64 -20.30 6.37
N PRO A 330 11.23 -21.29 5.68
CA PRO A 330 12.67 -21.39 5.69
C PRO A 330 13.15 -20.02 5.22
N PHE A 331 13.73 -19.25 6.14
CA PHE A 331 14.42 -18.04 5.77
C PHE A 331 15.47 -18.48 4.74
N GLY A 332 15.63 -17.68 3.71
CA GLY A 332 16.72 -17.86 2.76
C GLY A 332 18.05 -17.94 3.51
N PRO A 333 19.15 -18.18 2.82
CA PRO A 333 20.46 -18.23 3.44
C PRO A 333 20.75 -16.91 4.16
N VAL A 334 21.57 -16.97 5.22
CA VAL A 334 22.13 -15.77 5.88
C VAL A 334 22.73 -14.87 4.81
N GLN A 335 22.25 -13.64 4.73
CA GLN A 335 22.66 -12.66 3.72
C GLN A 335 23.98 -11.99 4.11
N ALA A 336 24.12 -11.67 5.39
CA ALA A 336 25.28 -11.03 5.95
C ALA A 336 25.54 -11.51 7.38
N ARG A 337 26.70 -11.22 7.91
CA ARG A 337 27.05 -11.40 9.32
C ARG A 337 27.34 -10.04 9.95
N GLY A 338 27.06 -9.93 11.24
CA GLY A 338 27.34 -8.74 12.03
C GLY A 338 27.68 -9.08 13.46
N VAL A 339 28.15 -8.09 14.20
CA VAL A 339 28.39 -8.18 15.64
C VAL A 339 27.62 -7.08 16.36
N THR A 340 27.09 -7.41 17.54
CA THR A 340 26.43 -6.43 18.42
C THR A 340 27.44 -5.47 19.04
N THR A 341 27.12 -4.19 19.07
CA THR A 341 28.04 -3.13 19.52
C THR A 341 27.80 -2.63 20.94
N PRO A 342 26.57 -2.60 21.51
CA PRO A 342 26.35 -2.24 22.92
C PRO A 342 26.64 -3.39 23.87
N GLU A 343 26.88 -3.07 25.15
CA GLU A 343 27.09 -4.04 26.22
C GLU A 343 25.96 -5.09 26.29
N MET A 344 24.72 -4.63 26.05
CA MET A 344 23.53 -5.49 25.96
C MET A 344 22.54 -4.90 24.97
N SER A 345 22.08 -5.71 24.05
CA SER A 345 21.09 -5.34 23.03
C SER A 345 19.80 -6.14 23.21
N ASN A 346 18.67 -5.49 23.12
CA ASN A 346 17.37 -6.17 23.11
C ASN A 346 17.02 -6.63 21.70
N ALA A 347 16.79 -7.92 21.53
CA ALA A 347 16.26 -8.51 20.32
C ALA A 347 14.77 -8.84 20.55
N ARG A 348 13.93 -8.47 19.58
CA ARG A 348 12.47 -8.40 19.73
C ARG A 348 11.76 -9.33 18.76
N SER A 349 10.50 -9.63 19.04
CA SER A 349 9.67 -10.49 18.18
C SER A 349 9.26 -9.80 16.85
N GLY A 350 9.47 -8.49 16.71
CA GLY A 350 9.15 -7.70 15.52
C GLY A 350 10.00 -6.44 15.40
N PRO A 351 9.96 -5.75 14.25
CA PRO A 351 10.78 -4.57 13.96
C PRO A 351 10.19 -3.31 14.59
N GLY A 352 10.41 -3.13 15.88
CA GLY A 352 9.95 -1.96 16.62
C GLY A 352 10.12 -2.11 18.13
N GLU A 353 10.18 -1.00 18.85
CA GLU A 353 10.31 -1.00 20.31
C GLU A 353 9.07 -1.54 21.03
N VAL A 354 7.94 -1.53 20.37
CA VAL A 354 6.66 -2.05 20.87
C VAL A 354 6.60 -3.58 20.95
N TYR A 355 7.48 -4.26 20.20
CA TYR A 355 7.52 -5.71 20.18
C TYR A 355 8.25 -6.28 21.40
N GLU A 356 7.83 -7.48 21.81
CA GLU A 356 8.39 -8.16 22.98
C GLU A 356 9.89 -8.44 22.82
N ILE A 357 10.65 -8.28 23.91
CA ILE A 357 12.04 -8.71 23.97
C ILE A 357 12.05 -10.24 24.09
N VAL A 358 12.52 -10.92 23.05
CA VAL A 358 12.63 -12.39 22.98
C VAL A 358 14.04 -12.89 23.32
N ALA A 359 15.05 -12.02 23.16
CA ALA A 359 16.41 -12.30 23.55
C ALA A 359 17.14 -11.03 24.01
N ARG A 360 18.15 -11.21 24.84
CA ARG A 360 19.13 -10.18 25.18
C ARG A 360 20.49 -10.63 24.65
N VAL A 361 21.04 -9.84 23.75
CA VAL A 361 22.26 -10.16 23.01
C VAL A 361 23.41 -9.36 23.57
N PRO A 362 24.45 -10.03 24.15
CA PRO A 362 25.60 -9.36 24.73
C PRO A 362 26.45 -8.64 23.66
N PHE A 363 27.39 -7.80 24.15
CA PHE A 363 28.41 -7.17 23.33
C PHE A 363 29.22 -8.19 22.53
N ASN A 364 29.59 -7.82 21.32
CA ASN A 364 30.46 -8.57 20.42
C ASN A 364 29.94 -9.99 20.13
N THR A 365 28.62 -10.17 20.13
CA THR A 365 27.98 -11.43 19.73
C THR A 365 27.84 -11.48 18.23
N ASP A 366 28.36 -12.53 17.59
CA ASP A 366 28.16 -12.81 16.18
C ASP A 366 26.70 -13.14 15.90
N VAL A 367 26.11 -12.48 14.92
CA VAL A 367 24.73 -12.72 14.48
C VAL A 367 24.64 -12.92 12.99
N GLY A 368 23.82 -13.86 12.57
CA GLY A 368 23.43 -13.99 11.16
C GLY A 368 22.36 -12.96 10.83
N ILE A 369 22.49 -12.23 9.73
CA ILE A 369 21.52 -11.22 9.28
C ILE A 369 20.81 -11.77 8.05
N TYR A 370 19.48 -11.77 8.07
CA TYR A 370 18.64 -12.32 7.02
C TYR A 370 17.94 -11.25 6.18
N ALA A 371 17.49 -10.18 6.81
CA ALA A 371 16.70 -9.13 6.16
C ALA A 371 16.72 -7.83 6.97
N ARG A 372 16.20 -6.78 6.38
CA ARG A 372 15.91 -5.51 7.06
C ARG A 372 14.41 -5.19 7.03
N SER A 373 13.97 -4.32 7.94
CA SER A 373 12.64 -3.70 7.87
C SER A 373 12.58 -2.71 6.69
N PRO A 374 11.38 -2.40 6.17
CA PRO A 374 11.22 -1.44 5.08
C PRO A 374 11.82 -0.05 5.35
N ASP A 375 11.77 0.41 6.60
CA ASP A 375 12.38 1.67 7.03
C ASP A 375 13.90 1.58 7.27
N GLY A 376 14.48 0.37 7.16
CA GLY A 376 15.90 0.12 7.41
C GLY A 376 16.35 0.26 8.86
N GLN A 377 15.42 0.51 9.81
CA GLN A 377 15.74 0.74 11.21
C GLN A 377 15.98 -0.55 12.00
N TRP A 378 15.51 -1.70 11.47
CA TRP A 378 15.59 -2.99 12.15
C TRP A 378 16.18 -4.06 11.25
N LEU A 379 16.94 -4.97 11.86
CA LEU A 379 17.52 -6.14 11.21
C LEU A 379 16.91 -7.41 11.78
N MET A 380 16.53 -8.33 10.92
CA MET A 380 16.18 -9.68 11.29
C MET A 380 17.47 -10.48 11.47
N ILE A 381 17.72 -10.94 12.68
CA ILE A 381 18.93 -11.66 13.05
C ILE A 381 18.65 -13.05 13.57
N GLU A 382 19.68 -13.90 13.55
CA GLU A 382 19.76 -15.15 14.31
C GLU A 382 20.97 -15.09 15.22
N THR A 383 20.73 -15.30 16.49
CA THR A 383 21.74 -15.38 17.53
C THR A 383 22.44 -16.74 17.50
N PRO A 384 23.63 -16.93 18.15
CA PRO A 384 24.36 -18.20 18.15
C PRO A 384 23.59 -19.39 18.72
N ASP A 385 22.61 -19.15 19.60
CA ASP A 385 21.72 -20.17 20.15
C ASP A 385 20.52 -20.50 19.23
N GLY A 386 20.46 -19.91 18.03
CA GLY A 386 19.42 -20.12 17.06
C GLY A 386 18.14 -19.31 17.29
N THR A 387 18.14 -18.36 18.24
CA THR A 387 17.01 -17.47 18.44
C THR A 387 16.94 -16.46 17.31
N ARG A 388 15.79 -16.41 16.63
CA ARG A 388 15.50 -15.42 15.58
C ARG A 388 14.70 -14.28 16.14
N ALA A 389 15.17 -13.07 15.85
CA ALA A 389 14.60 -11.87 16.42
C ALA A 389 14.94 -10.63 15.59
N TRP A 390 14.29 -9.54 15.90
CA TRP A 390 14.58 -8.23 15.34
C TRP A 390 15.41 -7.40 16.31
N ILE A 391 16.47 -6.80 15.80
CA ILE A 391 17.35 -5.90 16.54
C ILE A 391 17.44 -4.57 15.82
N SER A 392 17.56 -3.46 16.54
CA SER A 392 17.76 -2.15 15.92
C SER A 392 19.07 -2.14 15.11
N ALA A 393 19.01 -1.65 13.88
CA ALA A 393 20.13 -1.71 12.93
C ALA A 393 21.37 -0.98 13.44
N ASN A 394 21.21 0.09 14.22
CA ASN A 394 22.31 0.85 14.82
C ASN A 394 23.05 0.10 15.95
N LEU A 395 22.54 -1.03 16.40
CA LEU A 395 23.14 -1.87 17.44
C LEU A 395 23.99 -3.01 16.86
N VAL A 396 24.08 -3.10 15.53
CA VAL A 396 24.80 -4.17 14.83
C VAL A 396 25.77 -3.57 13.82
N SER A 397 27.03 -3.95 13.91
CA SER A 397 28.06 -3.65 12.91
C SER A 397 28.15 -4.82 11.93
N ILE A 398 27.93 -4.56 10.64
CA ILE A 398 28.05 -5.59 9.60
C ILE A 398 29.53 -5.92 9.41
N THR A 399 29.85 -7.22 9.51
CA THR A 399 31.24 -7.72 9.38
C THR A 399 31.50 -8.42 8.04
N THR A 400 30.45 -8.68 7.25
CA THR A 400 30.62 -9.23 5.90
C THR A 400 31.27 -8.18 5.00
N PRO A 401 32.46 -8.46 4.44
CA PRO A 401 33.19 -7.50 3.61
C PRO A 401 32.39 -7.09 2.37
N GLY A 402 32.32 -5.78 2.10
CA GLY A 402 31.66 -5.24 0.91
C GLY A 402 30.15 -5.28 0.94
N TYR A 403 29.54 -5.60 2.08
CA TYR A 403 28.08 -5.66 2.22
C TYR A 403 27.55 -4.43 2.94
N ASN A 404 26.57 -3.75 2.36
CA ASN A 404 25.91 -2.59 2.91
C ASN A 404 24.50 -2.95 3.39
N LEU A 405 23.99 -2.19 4.38
CA LEU A 405 22.65 -2.34 4.92
C LEU A 405 21.57 -2.24 3.83
N GLU A 406 21.81 -1.40 2.82
CA GLU A 406 20.89 -1.16 1.71
C GLU A 406 20.73 -2.36 0.77
N GLU A 407 21.70 -3.27 0.76
CA GLU A 407 21.69 -4.49 -0.07
C GLU A 407 20.91 -5.64 0.59
N LEU A 408 20.53 -5.52 1.87
CA LEU A 408 19.75 -6.53 2.55
C LEU A 408 18.33 -6.57 1.99
N PRO A 409 17.81 -7.78 1.70
CA PRO A 409 16.42 -7.92 1.27
C PRO A 409 15.47 -7.43 2.37
N PHE A 410 14.33 -6.88 1.97
CA PHE A 410 13.23 -6.63 2.89
C PHE A 410 12.64 -7.94 3.36
N SER A 411 12.29 -8.01 4.64
CA SER A 411 11.52 -9.16 5.13
C SER A 411 10.08 -9.05 4.64
N PRO A 412 9.60 -10.01 3.81
CA PRO A 412 8.20 -10.03 3.40
C PRO A 412 7.25 -10.39 4.55
N ASP A 413 7.81 -10.78 5.71
CA ASP A 413 7.07 -11.33 6.82
C ASP A 413 6.56 -10.25 7.80
N PHE A 414 6.80 -8.98 7.51
CA PHE A 414 6.16 -7.87 8.20
C PHE A 414 5.57 -6.94 7.15
N PRO A 415 4.25 -7.04 6.89
CA PRO A 415 3.56 -5.89 6.37
C PRO A 415 3.80 -4.77 7.39
N GLY A 416 4.40 -3.70 6.93
CA GLY A 416 4.68 -2.50 7.71
C GLY A 416 3.44 -1.98 8.39
#